data_133fc64ff70cc40222a6dfd93d70db02
#
_entry.id   133fc64ff70cc40222a6dfd93d70db02
#
_cell.length_a   1.000
_cell.length_b   1.000
_cell.length_c   1.000
_cell.angle_alpha   90.00
_cell.angle_beta   90.00
_cell.angle_gamma   90.00
#
_symmetry.space_group_name_H-M   'P 1'
#
loop_
_entity.id
_entity.type
_entity.pdbx_description
1 polymer ?
#
loop_
_entity_poly.entity_id
_entity_poly.type
_entity_poly.pdbx_seq_one_letter_code
_entity_poly.pdbx_strand_id
1 'polypeptide(L)'
;MTKRATALIVALGLTASLSQAADAIPVQKVDQALHDRLPDEIKKSGKMISVNNGSFPPYEIVNGPHSMEGASAELTTALAQLLGVKIEHATVSGLSGVLTGINAGRYQLAIGPIGDYPDRQQKVDFIDFVQEFVVFGVQKGNPARINQLDDTCGKRIAVMAAGSAEQVIRKQSARCVADGKPAVTVQAFTDQPSSILAVRSKRSDAFFSSQAPLTYFVNQAKGQLELAGKGQKNGFGDIFQGTVVPKGSPLGQVVLDAYKELYQNGTYAAIMKKWQLEVNMTTAPGLNLAKEASK
;
A
#
# COMPACT_ATOMS: atom_id res chain seq x y z
N MET A 1 -27.65 -10.77 78.37
CA MET A 1 -27.04 -11.48 77.22
C MET A 1 -27.68 -11.00 75.96
N THR A 2 -27.15 -9.96 75.31
CA THR A 2 -27.69 -9.32 74.17
C THR A 2 -26.82 -9.65 72.96
N LYS A 3 -27.34 -10.42 71.98
CA LYS A 3 -26.68 -10.78 70.72
C LYS A 3 -26.86 -9.63 69.73
N ARG A 4 -25.78 -9.00 69.35
CA ARG A 4 -25.74 -8.05 68.22
C ARG A 4 -25.56 -8.85 66.94
N ALA A 5 -26.50 -8.72 66.00
CA ALA A 5 -26.40 -9.22 64.63
C ALA A 5 -25.74 -8.17 63.77
N THR A 6 -24.61 -8.50 63.18
CA THR A 6 -23.87 -7.65 62.22
C THR A 6 -24.37 -8.00 60.82
N ALA A 7 -25.08 -7.09 60.17
CA ALA A 7 -25.47 -7.23 58.77
C ALA A 7 -24.30 -6.89 57.83
N LEU A 8 -23.91 -7.86 57.03
CA LEU A 8 -22.87 -7.72 56.01
C LEU A 8 -23.53 -7.23 54.71
N ILE A 9 -23.31 -5.97 54.33
CA ILE A 9 -23.77 -5.42 53.06
C ILE A 9 -22.75 -5.81 51.97
N VAL A 10 -23.11 -6.73 51.10
CA VAL A 10 -22.33 -7.07 49.90
C VAL A 10 -22.70 -6.07 48.83
N ALA A 11 -21.80 -5.11 48.54
CA ALA A 11 -21.92 -4.22 47.42
C ALA A 11 -21.50 -4.98 46.15
N LEU A 12 -22.47 -5.36 45.28
CA LEU A 12 -22.20 -5.84 43.93
C LEU A 12 -21.73 -4.65 43.08
N GLY A 13 -20.42 -4.56 42.87
CA GLY A 13 -19.84 -3.67 41.90
C GLY A 13 -20.18 -4.18 40.50
N LEU A 14 -21.09 -3.50 39.78
CA LEU A 14 -21.23 -3.62 38.32
C LEU A 14 -19.97 -3.03 37.68
N THR A 15 -19.01 -3.88 37.34
CA THR A 15 -17.96 -3.50 36.39
C THR A 15 -18.60 -3.47 35.01
N ALA A 16 -18.94 -2.27 34.54
CA ALA A 16 -19.27 -2.05 33.15
C ALA A 16 -18.00 -2.37 32.32
N SER A 17 -17.95 -3.55 31.73
CA SER A 17 -17.00 -3.88 30.69
C SER A 17 -17.30 -2.93 29.52
N LEU A 18 -16.49 -1.86 29.37
CA LEU A 18 -16.36 -1.14 28.13
C LEU A 18 -15.78 -2.13 27.13
N SER A 19 -16.67 -2.86 26.44
CA SER A 19 -16.35 -3.57 25.23
C SER A 19 -15.80 -2.51 24.28
N GLN A 20 -14.47 -2.49 24.07
CA GLN A 20 -13.91 -1.85 22.91
C GLN A 20 -14.59 -2.55 21.73
N ALA A 21 -15.59 -1.90 21.14
CA ALA A 21 -16.04 -2.23 19.81
C ALA A 21 -14.76 -2.06 18.95
N ALA A 22 -14.12 -3.16 18.56
CA ALA A 22 -13.12 -3.13 17.52
C ALA A 22 -13.73 -2.30 16.39
N ASP A 23 -13.00 -1.30 15.89
CA ASP A 23 -13.45 -0.37 14.86
C ASP A 23 -13.92 -1.20 13.64
N ALA A 24 -15.18 -1.64 13.65
CA ALA A 24 -15.76 -2.43 12.56
C ALA A 24 -15.85 -1.50 11.35
N ILE A 25 -15.29 -1.95 10.23
CA ILE A 25 -15.39 -1.20 8.98
C ILE A 25 -16.87 -1.06 8.62
N PRO A 26 -17.38 0.16 8.39
CA PRO A 26 -18.79 0.36 8.04
C PRO A 26 -19.18 -0.43 6.79
N VAL A 27 -20.26 -1.22 6.88
CA VAL A 27 -20.83 -1.92 5.74
C VAL A 27 -21.49 -0.89 4.83
N GLN A 28 -21.14 -0.91 3.55
CA GLN A 28 -21.70 0.01 2.56
C GLN A 28 -23.03 -0.49 2.02
N LYS A 29 -23.92 0.44 1.71
CA LYS A 29 -25.11 0.18 0.90
C LYS A 29 -24.79 0.45 -0.56
N VAL A 30 -25.46 -0.26 -1.46
CA VAL A 30 -25.31 -0.01 -2.90
C VAL A 30 -25.74 1.42 -3.22
N ASP A 31 -24.85 2.19 -3.86
CA ASP A 31 -25.20 3.45 -4.51
C ASP A 31 -25.65 3.14 -5.94
N GLN A 32 -26.95 3.24 -6.18
CA GLN A 32 -27.55 2.94 -7.46
C GLN A 32 -27.04 3.88 -8.57
N ALA A 33 -26.76 5.15 -8.25
CA ALA A 33 -26.26 6.11 -9.24
C ALA A 33 -24.83 5.76 -9.69
N LEU A 34 -23.98 5.25 -8.79
CA LEU A 34 -22.67 4.72 -9.14
C LEU A 34 -22.78 3.40 -9.91
N HIS A 35 -23.66 2.49 -9.47
CA HIS A 35 -23.88 1.20 -10.14
C HIS A 35 -24.32 1.39 -11.60
N ASP A 36 -25.25 2.29 -11.86
CA ASP A 36 -25.81 2.53 -13.18
C ASP A 36 -24.75 3.08 -14.18
N ARG A 37 -23.72 3.75 -13.67
CA ARG A 37 -22.60 4.28 -14.44
C ARG A 37 -21.48 3.26 -14.74
N LEU A 38 -21.56 2.05 -14.15
CA LEU A 38 -20.59 0.98 -14.49
C LEU A 38 -20.69 0.60 -15.96
N PRO A 39 -19.57 0.21 -16.59
CA PRO A 39 -19.60 -0.36 -17.95
C PRO A 39 -20.60 -1.53 -18.05
N ASP A 40 -21.28 -1.63 -19.19
CA ASP A 40 -22.37 -2.60 -19.41
C ASP A 40 -21.93 -4.06 -19.21
N GLU A 41 -20.69 -4.39 -19.59
CA GLU A 41 -20.11 -5.70 -19.37
C GLU A 41 -19.96 -6.05 -17.88
N ILE A 42 -19.64 -5.07 -17.04
CA ILE A 42 -19.52 -5.24 -15.59
C ILE A 42 -20.92 -5.39 -14.99
N LYS A 43 -21.89 -4.57 -15.39
CA LYS A 43 -23.29 -4.70 -14.94
C LYS A 43 -23.88 -6.08 -15.32
N LYS A 44 -23.63 -6.56 -16.54
CA LYS A 44 -24.11 -7.86 -17.02
C LYS A 44 -23.44 -9.03 -16.30
N SER A 45 -22.15 -8.96 -16.03
CA SER A 45 -21.42 -10.03 -15.34
C SER A 45 -21.59 -10.02 -13.83
N GLY A 46 -21.93 -8.86 -13.26
CA GLY A 46 -21.99 -8.61 -11.82
C GLY A 46 -20.64 -8.69 -11.12
N LYS A 47 -19.52 -8.67 -11.87
CA LYS A 47 -18.19 -8.86 -11.30
C LYS A 47 -17.07 -8.09 -12.03
N MET A 48 -16.00 -7.83 -11.26
CA MET A 48 -14.70 -7.33 -11.72
C MET A 48 -13.57 -8.20 -11.17
N ILE A 49 -12.39 -8.14 -11.79
CA ILE A 49 -11.18 -8.77 -11.28
C ILE A 49 -10.18 -7.67 -10.94
N SER A 50 -9.77 -7.62 -9.66
CA SER A 50 -8.68 -6.79 -9.17
C SER A 50 -7.38 -7.62 -9.17
N VAL A 51 -6.40 -7.20 -9.98
CA VAL A 51 -5.11 -7.88 -10.09
C VAL A 51 -4.09 -7.27 -9.12
N ASN A 52 -3.22 -8.10 -8.54
CA ASN A 52 -2.07 -7.70 -7.72
C ASN A 52 -0.81 -8.46 -8.13
N ASN A 53 0.36 -8.05 -7.63
CA ASN A 53 1.64 -8.72 -7.90
C ASN A 53 2.24 -9.40 -6.65
N GLY A 54 1.40 -9.77 -5.70
CA GLY A 54 1.82 -10.35 -4.43
C GLY A 54 1.77 -9.35 -3.28
N SER A 55 2.45 -9.68 -2.18
CA SER A 55 2.28 -8.92 -0.93
C SER A 55 2.99 -7.57 -0.95
N PHE A 56 2.23 -6.53 -0.60
CA PHE A 56 2.67 -5.16 -0.33
C PHE A 56 2.05 -4.70 1.01
N PRO A 57 2.50 -5.32 2.14
CA PRO A 57 1.86 -5.10 3.42
C PRO A 57 2.10 -3.67 3.94
N PRO A 58 1.22 -3.12 4.78
CA PRO A 58 -0.04 -3.71 5.27
C PRO A 58 -1.23 -3.49 4.32
N TYR A 59 -1.01 -2.98 3.10
CA TYR A 59 -2.06 -2.80 2.11
C TYR A 59 -2.55 -4.14 1.54
N GLU A 60 -1.62 -4.96 1.09
CA GLU A 60 -1.88 -6.27 0.47
C GLU A 60 -1.06 -7.35 1.16
N ILE A 61 -1.71 -8.31 1.78
CA ILE A 61 -1.11 -9.50 2.40
C ILE A 61 -1.73 -10.70 1.70
N VAL A 62 -1.03 -11.24 0.71
CA VAL A 62 -1.52 -12.33 -0.12
C VAL A 62 -1.26 -13.65 0.58
N ASN A 63 -2.33 -14.37 0.95
CA ASN A 63 -2.30 -15.64 1.67
C ASN A 63 -2.60 -16.84 0.76
N GLY A 64 -2.78 -16.61 -0.55
CA GLY A 64 -3.08 -17.62 -1.55
C GLY A 64 -3.61 -17.02 -2.85
N PRO A 65 -3.88 -17.83 -3.87
CA PRO A 65 -4.23 -17.34 -5.22
C PRO A 65 -5.46 -16.41 -5.27
N HIS A 66 -6.38 -16.56 -4.30
CA HIS A 66 -7.64 -15.82 -4.24
C HIS A 66 -7.93 -15.25 -2.84
N SER A 67 -6.92 -15.22 -1.97
CA SER A 67 -7.06 -14.72 -0.59
C SER A 67 -6.07 -13.59 -0.34
N MET A 68 -6.60 -12.44 0.05
CA MET A 68 -5.84 -11.25 0.39
C MET A 68 -6.44 -10.59 1.62
N GLU A 69 -5.59 -10.16 2.52
CA GLU A 69 -5.90 -9.33 3.68
C GLU A 69 -5.20 -7.97 3.54
N GLY A 70 -5.53 -7.01 4.39
CA GLY A 70 -4.90 -5.70 4.39
C GLY A 70 -5.86 -4.57 4.02
N ALA A 71 -5.35 -3.35 4.05
CA ALA A 71 -6.15 -2.16 3.77
C ALA A 71 -6.80 -2.21 2.37
N SER A 72 -6.08 -2.69 1.35
CA SER A 72 -6.61 -2.82 -0.01
C SER A 72 -7.70 -3.88 -0.13
N ALA A 73 -7.62 -4.98 0.64
CA ALA A 73 -8.68 -5.99 0.67
C ALA A 73 -9.97 -5.44 1.27
N GLU A 74 -9.87 -4.64 2.32
CA GLU A 74 -11.02 -3.99 2.96
C GLU A 74 -11.59 -2.86 2.09
N LEU A 75 -10.74 -2.06 1.42
CA LEU A 75 -11.18 -1.09 0.41
C LEU A 75 -11.89 -1.78 -0.75
N THR A 76 -11.37 -2.93 -1.23
CA THR A 76 -12.01 -3.74 -2.26
C THR A 76 -13.41 -4.19 -1.82
N THR A 77 -13.55 -4.63 -0.58
CA THR A 77 -14.85 -5.04 -0.02
C THR A 77 -15.82 -3.85 0.04
N ALA A 78 -15.38 -2.69 0.53
CA ALA A 78 -16.20 -1.50 0.62
C ALA A 78 -16.63 -1.00 -0.77
N LEU A 79 -15.72 -0.97 -1.75
CA LEU A 79 -16.02 -0.61 -3.14
C LEU A 79 -16.99 -1.62 -3.78
N ALA A 80 -16.81 -2.92 -3.56
CA ALA A 80 -17.69 -3.96 -4.08
C ALA A 80 -19.12 -3.79 -3.57
N GLN A 81 -19.27 -3.52 -2.27
CA GLN A 81 -20.58 -3.25 -1.64
C GLN A 81 -21.21 -1.99 -2.21
N LEU A 82 -20.47 -0.89 -2.29
CA LEU A 82 -20.97 0.39 -2.78
C LEU A 82 -21.39 0.34 -4.25
N LEU A 83 -20.61 -0.35 -5.08
CA LEU A 83 -20.87 -0.52 -6.51
C LEU A 83 -21.88 -1.64 -6.82
N GLY A 84 -22.28 -2.46 -5.83
CA GLY A 84 -23.21 -3.56 -6.02
C GLY A 84 -22.70 -4.66 -6.96
N VAL A 85 -21.40 -4.93 -6.97
CA VAL A 85 -20.75 -5.96 -7.80
C VAL A 85 -19.75 -6.75 -6.98
N LYS A 86 -19.43 -7.98 -7.41
CA LYS A 86 -18.34 -8.75 -6.81
C LYS A 86 -17.00 -8.29 -7.36
N ILE A 87 -15.99 -8.13 -6.49
CA ILE A 87 -14.60 -7.89 -6.92
C ILE A 87 -13.75 -9.07 -6.46
N GLU A 88 -13.21 -9.82 -7.42
CA GLU A 88 -12.36 -11.00 -7.19
C GLU A 88 -10.88 -10.59 -7.28
N HIS A 89 -10.02 -11.25 -6.50
CA HIS A 89 -8.57 -11.02 -6.55
C HIS A 89 -7.90 -12.02 -7.48
N ALA A 90 -6.93 -11.54 -8.28
CA ALA A 90 -6.03 -12.37 -9.05
C ALA A 90 -4.58 -11.92 -8.81
N THR A 91 -3.66 -12.87 -8.65
CA THR A 91 -2.24 -12.57 -8.44
C THR A 91 -1.44 -12.95 -9.70
N VAL A 92 -0.58 -12.03 -10.14
CA VAL A 92 0.35 -12.24 -11.26
C VAL A 92 1.78 -11.97 -10.79
N SER A 93 2.76 -12.47 -11.52
CA SER A 93 4.17 -12.22 -11.20
C SER A 93 4.59 -10.82 -11.60
N GLY A 94 5.07 -10.05 -10.61
CA GLY A 94 5.70 -8.75 -10.79
C GLY A 94 4.77 -7.60 -11.21
N LEU A 95 5.19 -6.37 -10.91
CA LEU A 95 4.45 -5.15 -11.24
C LEU A 95 4.22 -4.97 -12.75
N SER A 96 5.17 -5.37 -13.59
CA SER A 96 5.01 -5.34 -15.05
C SER A 96 3.84 -6.18 -15.53
N GLY A 97 3.59 -7.35 -14.89
CA GLY A 97 2.45 -8.22 -15.19
C GLY A 97 1.11 -7.54 -14.89
N VAL A 98 1.03 -6.82 -13.77
CA VAL A 98 -0.16 -6.02 -13.40
C VAL A 98 -0.42 -4.95 -14.44
N LEU A 99 0.54 -4.06 -14.69
CA LEU A 99 0.36 -2.92 -15.61
C LEU A 99 0.05 -3.37 -17.04
N THR A 100 0.72 -4.44 -17.52
CA THR A 100 0.46 -4.99 -18.85
C THR A 100 -0.94 -5.61 -18.91
N GLY A 101 -1.37 -6.32 -17.86
CA GLY A 101 -2.69 -6.95 -17.78
C GLY A 101 -3.83 -5.93 -17.79
N ILE A 102 -3.68 -4.82 -17.04
CA ILE A 102 -4.62 -3.69 -17.03
C ILE A 102 -4.65 -3.01 -18.41
N ASN A 103 -3.49 -2.64 -18.96
CA ASN A 103 -3.41 -1.98 -20.27
C ASN A 103 -4.01 -2.83 -21.40
N ALA A 104 -3.90 -4.16 -21.31
CA ALA A 104 -4.49 -5.09 -22.27
C ALA A 104 -5.97 -5.40 -22.02
N GLY A 105 -6.62 -4.80 -21.01
CA GLY A 105 -8.02 -5.04 -20.67
C GLY A 105 -8.32 -6.43 -20.08
N ARG A 106 -7.30 -7.21 -19.70
CA ARG A 106 -7.51 -8.53 -19.07
C ARG A 106 -8.13 -8.44 -17.68
N TYR A 107 -7.81 -7.35 -16.96
CA TYR A 107 -8.31 -7.05 -15.64
C TYR A 107 -8.96 -5.68 -15.66
N GLN A 108 -10.04 -5.50 -14.90
CA GLN A 108 -10.76 -4.25 -14.84
C GLN A 108 -10.04 -3.21 -13.99
N LEU A 109 -9.33 -3.67 -12.95
CA LEU A 109 -8.63 -2.77 -12.02
C LEU A 109 -7.53 -3.51 -11.24
N ALA A 110 -6.71 -2.72 -10.55
CA ALA A 110 -5.79 -3.19 -9.52
C ALA A 110 -6.00 -2.27 -8.30
N ILE A 111 -6.69 -2.77 -7.25
CA ILE A 111 -6.93 -2.03 -6.01
C ILE A 111 -5.74 -2.26 -5.09
N GLY A 112 -4.67 -1.56 -5.34
CA GLY A 112 -3.47 -1.56 -4.51
C GLY A 112 -2.88 -0.17 -4.52
N PRO A 113 -1.95 0.19 -3.67
CA PRO A 113 -1.22 1.43 -3.82
C PRO A 113 -0.11 1.23 -4.85
N ILE A 114 -0.46 1.35 -6.12
CA ILE A 114 0.51 1.35 -7.22
C ILE A 114 0.95 2.79 -7.49
N GLY A 115 2.26 3.01 -7.55
CA GLY A 115 2.82 4.35 -7.75
C GLY A 115 2.35 4.99 -9.05
N ASP A 116 1.75 6.18 -8.91
CA ASP A 116 1.39 7.06 -10.00
C ASP A 116 2.64 7.82 -10.48
N TYR A 117 2.95 7.70 -11.75
CA TYR A 117 4.05 8.39 -12.41
C TYR A 117 3.65 8.81 -13.82
N PRO A 118 4.11 9.97 -14.34
CA PRO A 118 3.72 10.50 -15.64
C PRO A 118 3.94 9.52 -16.80
N ASP A 119 4.99 8.73 -16.76
CA ASP A 119 5.27 7.70 -17.79
C ASP A 119 4.27 6.55 -17.77
N ARG A 120 3.74 6.20 -16.60
CA ARG A 120 2.69 5.18 -16.44
C ARG A 120 1.32 5.72 -16.82
N GLN A 121 1.02 6.98 -16.52
CA GLN A 121 -0.23 7.65 -16.88
C GLN A 121 -0.50 7.68 -18.39
N GLN A 122 0.52 7.49 -19.22
CA GLN A 122 0.36 7.34 -20.66
C GLN A 122 -0.39 6.04 -21.07
N LYS A 123 -0.37 5.02 -20.21
CA LYS A 123 -0.88 3.68 -20.51
C LYS A 123 -2.06 3.25 -19.63
N VAL A 124 -2.17 3.80 -18.44
CA VAL A 124 -3.21 3.49 -17.45
C VAL A 124 -3.61 4.76 -16.72
N ASP A 125 -4.76 4.75 -16.04
CA ASP A 125 -5.17 5.83 -15.15
C ASP A 125 -5.09 5.39 -13.71
N PHE A 126 -4.79 6.34 -12.81
CA PHE A 126 -4.64 6.14 -11.38
C PHE A 126 -5.74 6.87 -10.63
N ILE A 127 -6.37 6.20 -9.68
CA ILE A 127 -7.21 6.81 -8.67
C ILE A 127 -6.41 6.81 -7.39
N ASP A 128 -5.75 7.92 -7.10
CA ASP A 128 -4.81 8.06 -6.00
C ASP A 128 -5.55 8.24 -4.68
N PHE A 129 -5.16 7.47 -3.69
CA PHE A 129 -5.71 7.51 -2.34
C PHE A 129 -4.65 7.40 -1.24
N VAL A 130 -3.37 7.31 -1.61
CA VAL A 130 -2.23 7.20 -0.69
C VAL A 130 -1.16 8.19 -1.09
N GLN A 131 -0.55 8.85 -0.11
CA GLN A 131 0.74 9.52 -0.23
C GLN A 131 1.81 8.65 0.43
N GLU A 132 2.89 8.35 -0.28
CA GLU A 132 3.91 7.43 0.20
C GLU A 132 5.27 8.11 0.31
N PHE A 133 6.13 7.54 1.14
CA PHE A 133 7.50 7.95 1.38
C PHE A 133 8.44 6.78 1.07
N VAL A 134 9.63 7.05 0.57
CA VAL A 134 10.62 6.00 0.27
C VAL A 134 11.79 6.11 1.24
N VAL A 135 12.13 4.98 1.86
CA VAL A 135 13.16 4.86 2.89
C VAL A 135 14.00 3.61 2.67
N PHE A 136 14.96 3.37 3.53
CA PHE A 136 15.78 2.15 3.55
C PHE A 136 15.37 1.24 4.70
N GLY A 137 15.13 -0.04 4.43
CA GLY A 137 15.12 -1.10 5.42
C GLY A 137 16.53 -1.67 5.55
N VAL A 138 17.14 -1.57 6.73
CA VAL A 138 18.52 -1.98 6.98
C VAL A 138 18.59 -2.96 8.15
N GLN A 139 19.70 -3.66 8.29
CA GLN A 139 19.95 -4.45 9.48
C GLN A 139 20.06 -3.55 10.72
N LYS A 140 19.70 -4.09 11.89
CA LYS A 140 19.81 -3.39 13.18
C LYS A 140 21.21 -2.81 13.39
N GLY A 141 21.24 -1.54 13.78
CA GLY A 141 22.48 -0.78 13.95
C GLY A 141 23.08 -0.25 12.64
N ASN A 142 22.38 -0.42 11.51
CA ASN A 142 22.77 0.11 10.19
C ASN A 142 24.27 -0.07 9.88
N PRO A 143 24.81 -1.30 9.82
CA PRO A 143 26.25 -1.54 9.68
C PRO A 143 26.85 -0.99 8.38
N ALA A 144 26.02 -0.84 7.33
CA ALA A 144 26.42 -0.23 6.07
C ALA A 144 26.40 1.31 6.09
N ARG A 145 25.88 1.94 7.16
CA ARG A 145 25.75 3.40 7.37
C ARG A 145 24.98 4.10 6.26
N ILE A 146 23.87 3.51 5.82
CA ILE A 146 23.02 4.05 4.75
C ILE A 146 21.91 4.90 5.38
N ASN A 147 21.98 6.23 5.26
CA ASN A 147 20.98 7.18 5.77
C ASN A 147 20.38 8.06 4.66
N GLN A 148 20.99 8.07 3.48
CA GLN A 148 20.56 8.84 2.31
C GLN A 148 21.06 8.17 1.03
N LEU A 149 20.60 8.63 -0.14
CA LEU A 149 21.00 8.03 -1.42
C LEU A 149 22.49 8.00 -1.66
N ASP A 150 23.21 9.05 -1.30
CA ASP A 150 24.65 9.15 -1.54
C ASP A 150 25.48 8.12 -0.77
N ASP A 151 24.93 7.58 0.33
CA ASP A 151 25.58 6.52 1.12
C ASP A 151 25.49 5.14 0.43
N THR A 152 24.73 5.03 -0.66
CA THR A 152 24.54 3.76 -1.37
C THR A 152 25.69 3.41 -2.33
N CYS A 153 26.59 4.34 -2.62
CA CYS A 153 27.74 4.08 -3.50
C CYS A 153 28.58 2.91 -2.97
N GLY A 154 28.83 1.92 -3.84
CA GLY A 154 29.55 0.68 -3.51
C GLY A 154 28.78 -0.30 -2.64
N LYS A 155 27.48 -0.07 -2.37
CA LYS A 155 26.63 -0.96 -1.57
C LYS A 155 25.75 -1.84 -2.44
N ARG A 156 25.22 -2.92 -1.85
CA ARG A 156 24.25 -3.85 -2.44
C ARG A 156 22.85 -3.42 -2.02
N ILE A 157 22.09 -2.87 -2.93
CA ILE A 157 20.76 -2.32 -2.64
C ILE A 157 19.69 -3.19 -3.29
N ALA A 158 18.86 -3.81 -2.48
CA ALA A 158 17.67 -4.51 -2.92
C ALA A 158 16.59 -3.49 -3.32
N VAL A 159 15.88 -3.77 -4.41
CA VAL A 159 14.74 -3.00 -4.91
C VAL A 159 13.70 -3.95 -5.50
N MET A 160 12.45 -3.52 -5.60
CA MET A 160 11.46 -4.24 -6.37
C MET A 160 11.65 -3.97 -7.86
N ALA A 161 11.73 -5.03 -8.66
CA ALA A 161 11.92 -4.97 -10.12
C ALA A 161 10.78 -4.20 -10.81
N ALA A 162 11.13 -3.41 -11.83
CA ALA A 162 10.23 -2.52 -12.57
C ALA A 162 9.55 -1.44 -11.71
N GLY A 163 10.01 -1.27 -10.45
CA GLY A 163 9.55 -0.21 -9.56
C GLY A 163 10.33 1.10 -9.80
N SER A 164 9.72 2.22 -9.37
CA SER A 164 10.39 3.53 -9.42
C SER A 164 11.62 3.60 -8.52
N ALA A 165 11.61 2.87 -7.39
CA ALA A 165 12.77 2.75 -6.51
C ALA A 165 13.99 2.14 -7.25
N GLU A 166 13.78 1.16 -8.13
CA GLU A 166 14.85 0.61 -8.97
C GLU A 166 15.43 1.69 -9.88
N GLN A 167 14.59 2.50 -10.52
CA GLN A 167 15.05 3.57 -11.42
C GLN A 167 15.89 4.61 -10.66
N VAL A 168 15.45 5.01 -9.45
CA VAL A 168 16.19 5.96 -8.61
C VAL A 168 17.55 5.39 -8.22
N ILE A 169 17.64 4.14 -7.78
CA ILE A 169 18.91 3.52 -7.40
C ILE A 169 19.84 3.32 -8.61
N ARG A 170 19.29 3.01 -9.81
CA ARG A 170 20.10 2.95 -11.03
C ARG A 170 20.66 4.32 -11.44
N LYS A 171 19.87 5.39 -11.33
CA LYS A 171 20.35 6.77 -11.54
C LYS A 171 21.41 7.14 -10.51
N GLN A 172 21.21 6.77 -9.24
CA GLN A 172 22.20 7.01 -8.19
C GLN A 172 23.50 6.23 -8.45
N SER A 173 23.43 4.99 -8.95
CA SER A 173 24.61 4.22 -9.34
C SER A 173 25.43 4.92 -10.43
N ALA A 174 24.75 5.47 -11.46
CA ALA A 174 25.44 6.26 -12.50
C ALA A 174 26.08 7.53 -11.93
N ARG A 175 25.43 8.20 -10.99
CA ARG A 175 26.00 9.35 -10.26
C ARG A 175 27.24 8.98 -9.46
N CYS A 176 27.20 7.87 -8.71
CA CYS A 176 28.38 7.39 -7.98
C CYS A 176 29.58 7.24 -8.91
N VAL A 177 29.39 6.61 -10.08
CA VAL A 177 30.46 6.42 -11.07
C VAL A 177 30.98 7.76 -11.61
N ALA A 178 30.08 8.68 -11.95
CA ALA A 178 30.45 10.03 -12.43
C ALA A 178 31.25 10.81 -11.37
N ASP A 179 30.99 10.59 -10.09
CA ASP A 179 31.70 11.19 -8.96
C ASP A 179 32.99 10.42 -8.55
N GLY A 180 33.41 9.43 -9.36
CA GLY A 180 34.59 8.62 -9.07
C GLY A 180 34.43 7.64 -7.91
N LYS A 181 33.20 7.36 -7.48
CA LYS A 181 32.87 6.41 -6.42
C LYS A 181 32.47 5.05 -7.01
N PRO A 182 32.56 3.95 -6.24
CA PRO A 182 32.11 2.65 -6.70
C PRO A 182 30.60 2.64 -7.04
N ALA A 183 30.21 1.94 -8.12
CA ALA A 183 28.82 1.77 -8.52
C ALA A 183 27.99 1.09 -7.42
N VAL A 184 26.70 1.37 -7.38
CA VAL A 184 25.74 0.61 -6.56
C VAL A 184 25.52 -0.76 -7.21
N THR A 185 25.58 -1.84 -6.43
CA THR A 185 25.12 -3.15 -6.87
C THR A 185 23.60 -3.23 -6.70
N VAL A 186 22.86 -2.99 -7.77
CA VAL A 186 21.39 -3.01 -7.77
C VAL A 186 20.92 -4.46 -7.85
N GLN A 187 20.15 -4.89 -6.85
CA GLN A 187 19.57 -6.23 -6.77
C GLN A 187 18.05 -6.14 -6.89
N ALA A 188 17.53 -6.42 -8.07
CA ALA A 188 16.10 -6.34 -8.36
C ALA A 188 15.40 -7.68 -8.07
N PHE A 189 14.36 -7.65 -7.25
CA PHE A 189 13.54 -8.80 -6.87
C PHE A 189 12.10 -8.63 -7.37
N THR A 190 11.40 -9.74 -7.56
CA THR A 190 10.02 -9.74 -8.09
C THR A 190 8.98 -9.24 -7.09
N ASP A 191 9.27 -9.33 -5.78
CA ASP A 191 8.34 -8.99 -4.71
C ASP A 191 9.04 -8.41 -3.47
N GLN A 192 8.26 -7.78 -2.60
CA GLN A 192 8.73 -7.16 -1.35
C GLN A 192 9.30 -8.17 -0.35
N PRO A 193 8.65 -9.33 -0.09
CA PRO A 193 9.18 -10.33 0.83
C PRO A 193 10.57 -10.85 0.44
N SER A 194 10.82 -11.12 -0.83
CA SER A 194 12.14 -11.54 -1.33
C SER A 194 13.19 -10.47 -1.16
N SER A 195 12.83 -9.20 -1.39
CA SER A 195 13.72 -8.04 -1.21
C SER A 195 14.17 -7.89 0.24
N ILE A 196 13.24 -7.92 1.20
CA ILE A 196 13.57 -7.77 2.63
C ILE A 196 14.31 -9.01 3.17
N LEU A 197 14.02 -10.20 2.65
CA LEU A 197 14.75 -11.42 3.00
C LEU A 197 16.23 -11.32 2.61
N ALA A 198 16.55 -10.66 1.48
CA ALA A 198 17.93 -10.43 1.07
C ALA A 198 18.70 -9.58 2.09
N VAL A 199 18.04 -8.56 2.70
CA VAL A 199 18.64 -7.77 3.78
C VAL A 199 18.82 -8.60 5.06
N ARG A 200 17.78 -9.34 5.48
CA ARG A 200 17.84 -10.19 6.67
C ARG A 200 18.96 -11.25 6.58
N SER A 201 19.15 -11.81 5.39
CA SER A 201 20.21 -12.82 5.13
C SER A 201 21.57 -12.22 4.78
N LYS A 202 21.75 -10.90 4.92
CA LYS A 202 23.01 -10.16 4.63
C LYS A 202 23.47 -10.26 3.17
N ARG A 203 22.60 -10.64 2.24
CA ARG A 203 22.87 -10.62 0.78
C ARG A 203 22.77 -9.22 0.21
N SER A 204 21.92 -8.36 0.80
CA SER A 204 21.81 -6.93 0.51
C SER A 204 22.14 -6.12 1.76
N ASP A 205 22.66 -4.91 1.57
CA ASP A 205 23.01 -3.99 2.65
C ASP A 205 21.79 -3.15 3.08
N ALA A 206 20.89 -2.87 2.14
CA ALA A 206 19.59 -2.24 2.40
C ALA A 206 18.54 -2.70 1.38
N PHE A 207 17.25 -2.55 1.72
CA PHE A 207 16.15 -2.58 0.79
C PHE A 207 15.54 -1.18 0.70
N PHE A 208 15.54 -0.61 -0.50
CA PHE A 208 15.02 0.71 -0.79
C PHE A 208 13.61 0.62 -1.34
N SER A 209 12.62 1.05 -0.56
CA SER A 209 11.19 0.89 -0.89
C SER A 209 10.31 1.85 -0.10
N SER A 210 9.01 1.76 -0.33
CA SER A 210 7.95 2.47 0.38
C SER A 210 8.02 2.26 1.89
N GLN A 211 7.79 3.33 2.66
CA GLN A 211 7.93 3.32 4.12
C GLN A 211 6.90 2.41 4.79
N ALA A 212 5.65 2.39 4.31
CA ALA A 212 4.59 1.58 4.91
C ALA A 212 4.94 0.09 4.92
N PRO A 213 5.27 -0.58 3.78
CA PRO A 213 5.69 -1.98 3.80
C PRO A 213 7.00 -2.21 4.56
N LEU A 214 7.96 -1.29 4.48
CA LEU A 214 9.18 -1.45 5.26
C LEU A 214 8.93 -1.36 6.76
N THR A 215 8.03 -0.49 7.22
CA THR A 215 7.61 -0.43 8.63
C THR A 215 7.00 -1.75 9.08
N TYR A 216 6.12 -2.32 8.27
CA TYR A 216 5.53 -3.63 8.54
C TYR A 216 6.60 -4.73 8.69
N PHE A 217 7.53 -4.83 7.76
CA PHE A 217 8.61 -5.84 7.81
C PHE A 217 9.55 -5.63 9.00
N VAL A 218 9.89 -4.39 9.33
CA VAL A 218 10.72 -4.07 10.51
C VAL A 218 10.03 -4.50 11.79
N ASN A 219 8.72 -4.25 11.93
CA ASN A 219 7.95 -4.69 13.09
C ASN A 219 7.92 -6.22 13.21
N GLN A 220 7.76 -6.94 12.08
CA GLN A 220 7.79 -8.41 12.05
C GLN A 220 9.18 -9.00 12.30
N ALA A 221 10.23 -8.24 12.07
CA ALA A 221 11.62 -8.72 12.20
C ALA A 221 12.12 -8.81 13.66
N LYS A 222 11.28 -8.52 14.66
CA LYS A 222 11.61 -8.66 16.10
C LYS A 222 12.98 -8.04 16.46
N GLY A 223 13.24 -6.83 16.00
CA GLY A 223 14.47 -6.08 16.31
C GLY A 223 15.69 -6.44 15.45
N GLN A 224 15.56 -7.28 14.41
CA GLN A 224 16.67 -7.59 13.48
C GLN A 224 16.87 -6.51 12.41
N LEU A 225 15.85 -5.71 12.14
CA LEU A 225 15.84 -4.65 11.13
C LEU A 225 15.45 -3.31 11.74
N GLU A 226 15.79 -2.25 11.04
CA GLU A 226 15.35 -0.88 11.33
C GLU A 226 15.18 -0.08 10.04
N LEU A 227 14.48 1.07 10.13
CA LEU A 227 14.35 2.01 9.03
C LEU A 227 15.44 3.07 9.11
N ALA A 228 16.03 3.40 7.95
CA ALA A 228 16.96 4.50 7.78
C ALA A 228 16.51 5.44 6.66
N GLY A 229 17.02 6.67 6.62
CA GLY A 229 16.67 7.66 5.59
C GLY A 229 15.27 8.27 5.74
N LYS A 230 14.67 8.22 6.95
CA LYS A 230 13.39 8.87 7.24
C LYS A 230 13.53 10.40 7.11
N GLY A 231 12.46 11.04 6.62
CA GLY A 231 12.42 12.49 6.45
C GLY A 231 13.25 13.02 5.28
N GLN A 232 13.88 12.14 4.51
CA GLN A 232 14.59 12.48 3.29
C GLN A 232 13.68 12.27 2.07
N LYS A 233 13.83 13.11 1.04
CA LYS A 233 13.12 12.90 -0.24
C LYS A 233 13.59 11.65 -0.98
N ASN A 234 14.82 11.21 -0.73
CA ASN A 234 15.41 9.99 -1.30
C ASN A 234 15.23 9.87 -2.83
N GLY A 235 15.37 11.01 -3.54
CA GLY A 235 15.25 11.06 -4.99
C GLY A 235 13.83 11.11 -5.54
N PHE A 236 12.84 11.31 -4.68
CA PHE A 236 11.43 11.47 -5.06
C PHE A 236 10.92 12.87 -4.74
N GLY A 237 9.90 13.32 -5.49
CA GLY A 237 9.00 14.40 -5.10
C GLY A 237 7.87 13.85 -4.22
N ASP A 238 6.66 14.42 -4.39
CA ASP A 238 5.46 13.85 -3.80
C ASP A 238 5.11 12.55 -4.52
N ILE A 239 4.91 11.49 -3.76
CA ILE A 239 4.59 10.17 -4.29
C ILE A 239 3.13 9.89 -4.00
N PHE A 240 2.31 9.90 -5.05
CA PHE A 240 0.94 9.41 -4.99
C PHE A 240 0.89 7.96 -5.44
N GLN A 241 0.02 7.20 -4.81
CA GLN A 241 -0.24 5.81 -5.16
C GLN A 241 -1.74 5.55 -5.13
N GLY A 242 -2.20 4.70 -6.04
CA GLY A 242 -3.63 4.48 -6.17
C GLY A 242 -4.03 3.19 -6.85
N THR A 243 -5.33 3.06 -6.98
CA THR A 243 -5.98 2.05 -7.81
C THR A 243 -5.72 2.35 -9.28
N VAL A 244 -5.41 1.31 -10.05
CA VAL A 244 -5.13 1.42 -11.49
C VAL A 244 -6.29 0.86 -12.29
N VAL A 245 -6.66 1.57 -13.36
CA VAL A 245 -7.66 1.14 -14.36
C VAL A 245 -7.09 1.33 -15.77
N PRO A 246 -7.68 0.68 -16.81
CA PRO A 246 -7.29 0.93 -18.18
C PRO A 246 -7.41 2.39 -18.56
N LYS A 247 -6.47 2.89 -19.37
CA LYS A 247 -6.43 4.29 -19.80
C LYS A 247 -7.73 4.73 -20.46
N GLY A 248 -8.30 5.86 -19.99
CA GLY A 248 -9.54 6.42 -20.52
C GLY A 248 -10.80 5.59 -20.23
N SER A 249 -10.73 4.57 -19.38
CA SER A 249 -11.88 3.76 -19.01
C SER A 249 -12.92 4.59 -18.24
N PRO A 250 -14.22 4.49 -18.60
CA PRO A 250 -15.30 5.10 -17.81
C PRO A 250 -15.29 4.63 -16.34
N LEU A 251 -14.77 3.43 -16.09
CA LEU A 251 -14.63 2.87 -14.73
C LEU A 251 -13.79 3.78 -13.82
N GLY A 252 -12.79 4.49 -14.36
CA GLY A 252 -11.93 5.36 -13.57
C GLY A 252 -12.70 6.44 -12.81
N GLN A 253 -13.64 7.12 -13.48
CA GLN A 253 -14.46 8.13 -12.83
C GLN A 253 -15.45 7.54 -11.82
N VAL A 254 -16.02 6.37 -12.13
CA VAL A 254 -16.94 5.68 -11.19
C VAL A 254 -16.21 5.27 -9.91
N VAL A 255 -15.01 4.70 -10.04
CA VAL A 255 -14.18 4.31 -8.89
C VAL A 255 -13.71 5.54 -8.10
N LEU A 256 -13.34 6.64 -8.77
CA LEU A 256 -12.99 7.89 -8.09
C LEU A 256 -14.15 8.43 -7.24
N ASP A 257 -15.37 8.44 -7.79
CA ASP A 257 -16.54 8.93 -7.08
C ASP A 257 -16.92 7.98 -5.93
N ALA A 258 -16.77 6.67 -6.11
CA ALA A 258 -16.92 5.70 -5.02
C ALA A 258 -15.89 5.93 -3.89
N TYR A 259 -14.62 6.19 -4.21
CA TYR A 259 -13.63 6.57 -3.19
C TYR A 259 -14.02 7.86 -2.46
N LYS A 260 -14.51 8.90 -3.18
CA LYS A 260 -14.97 10.13 -2.52
C LYS A 260 -16.06 9.85 -1.49
N GLU A 261 -16.99 8.95 -1.77
CA GLU A 261 -18.01 8.55 -0.82
C GLU A 261 -17.39 7.83 0.40
N LEU A 262 -16.45 6.90 0.20
CA LEU A 262 -15.73 6.25 1.30
C LEU A 262 -14.94 7.24 2.16
N TYR A 263 -14.43 8.33 1.59
CA TYR A 263 -13.78 9.40 2.35
C TYR A 263 -14.81 10.20 3.17
N GLN A 264 -15.93 10.57 2.56
CA GLN A 264 -16.97 11.39 3.21
C GLN A 264 -17.67 10.67 4.35
N ASN A 265 -17.93 9.37 4.21
CA ASN A 265 -18.61 8.57 5.23
C ASN A 265 -17.67 7.98 6.29
N GLY A 266 -16.36 8.29 6.21
CA GLY A 266 -15.35 7.88 7.18
C GLY A 266 -14.82 6.45 7.03
N THR A 267 -15.33 5.66 6.08
CA THR A 267 -14.90 4.27 5.86
C THR A 267 -13.43 4.19 5.49
N TYR A 268 -12.96 5.06 4.58
CA TYR A 268 -11.54 5.13 4.23
C TYR A 268 -10.66 5.39 5.46
N ALA A 269 -11.01 6.38 6.27
CA ALA A 269 -10.22 6.71 7.46
C ALA A 269 -10.20 5.57 8.49
N ALA A 270 -11.33 4.89 8.69
CA ALA A 270 -11.42 3.73 9.57
C ALA A 270 -10.51 2.58 9.10
N ILE A 271 -10.50 2.28 7.79
CA ILE A 271 -9.62 1.25 7.21
C ILE A 271 -8.15 1.63 7.39
N MET A 272 -7.76 2.85 7.02
CA MET A 272 -6.37 3.30 7.12
C MET A 272 -5.86 3.28 8.57
N LYS A 273 -6.68 3.73 9.53
CA LYS A 273 -6.36 3.69 10.96
C LYS A 273 -6.19 2.26 11.47
N LYS A 274 -7.10 1.35 11.12
CA LYS A 274 -7.01 -0.07 11.51
C LYS A 274 -5.67 -0.70 11.09
N TRP A 275 -5.16 -0.31 9.93
CA TRP A 275 -3.90 -0.81 9.37
C TRP A 275 -2.68 0.07 9.70
N GLN A 276 -2.82 1.08 10.60
CA GLN A 276 -1.74 1.99 11.03
C GLN A 276 -1.11 2.76 9.85
N LEU A 277 -1.95 3.24 8.94
CA LEU A 277 -1.59 3.94 7.71
C LEU A 277 -2.00 5.41 7.71
N GLU A 278 -2.29 6.00 8.88
CA GLU A 278 -2.78 7.39 8.99
C GLU A 278 -1.81 8.40 8.36
N VAL A 279 -0.51 8.15 8.48
CA VAL A 279 0.53 9.03 7.91
C VAL A 279 0.55 9.01 6.38
N ASN A 280 -0.05 8.00 5.77
CA ASN A 280 -0.12 7.82 4.33
C ASN A 280 -1.45 8.30 3.72
N MET A 281 -2.38 8.80 4.56
CA MET A 281 -3.67 9.26 4.07
C MET A 281 -3.52 10.54 3.24
N THR A 282 -4.25 10.60 2.13
CA THR A 282 -4.50 11.84 1.39
C THR A 282 -5.76 12.52 1.94
N THR A 283 -5.87 13.84 1.74
CA THR A 283 -7.06 14.60 2.15
C THR A 283 -8.29 14.32 1.29
N ALA A 284 -8.07 13.91 0.06
CA ALA A 284 -9.10 13.50 -0.90
C ALA A 284 -8.48 12.56 -1.93
N PRO A 285 -9.28 11.65 -2.53
CA PRO A 285 -8.83 10.86 -3.67
C PRO A 285 -8.76 11.73 -4.93
N GLY A 286 -7.88 11.40 -5.85
CA GLY A 286 -7.74 12.13 -7.10
C GLY A 286 -7.38 11.26 -8.29
N LEU A 287 -7.60 11.79 -9.49
CA LEU A 287 -7.25 11.12 -10.74
C LEU A 287 -5.90 11.64 -11.24
N ASN A 288 -4.91 10.74 -11.41
CA ASN A 288 -3.60 11.06 -11.98
C ASN A 288 -2.94 12.27 -11.28
N LEU A 289 -2.76 12.20 -9.96
CA LEU A 289 -2.26 13.34 -9.17
C LEU A 289 -0.77 13.62 -9.37
N ALA A 290 0.02 12.62 -9.78
CA ALA A 290 1.44 12.83 -10.05
C ALA A 290 1.62 13.74 -11.26
N LYS A 291 2.47 14.75 -11.08
CA LYS A 291 2.84 15.70 -12.13
C LYS A 291 4.29 15.50 -12.51
N GLU A 292 4.67 15.91 -13.73
CA GLU A 292 6.08 16.00 -14.07
C GLU A 292 6.79 16.91 -13.05
N ALA A 293 7.95 16.46 -12.57
CA ALA A 293 8.78 17.31 -11.75
C ALA A 293 9.09 18.59 -12.54
N SER A 294 8.79 19.75 -11.97
CA SER A 294 9.21 21.03 -12.55
C SER A 294 10.73 20.98 -12.73
N LYS A 295 11.19 21.15 -13.97
CA LYS A 295 12.62 21.15 -14.33
C LYS A 295 13.34 22.29 -13.66
#